data_4b66e3244354dcc2f9d354d895403f62
#
_entry.id   4b66e3244354dcc2f9d354d895403f62
#
_cell.length_a   1.000
_cell.length_b   1.000
_cell.length_c   1.000
_cell.angle_alpha   90.00
_cell.angle_beta   90.00
_cell.angle_gamma   90.00
#
_symmetry.space_group_name_H-M   'P 1'
#
loop_
_entity.id
_entity.type
_entity.pdbx_description
1 polymer ?
#
loop_
_entity_poly.entity_id
_entity_poly.type
_entity_poly.pdbx_seq_one_letter_code
_entity_poly.pdbx_strand_id
1 'polypeptide(L)'
;MVVKVTYEETYPIWKNYLWPNRTSTIEPNSAMCYLGGYNMFNMSTEPTFFAYIVDDKIAGINSGHLCNNQHYRSRGLFVFDEYRRRGIGTQLLLATIEQAKTEGATMCWSYPRQDSWRTYKKAGFILQTDFKEDETGLNAYCSLAL
;
A
#
# COMPACT_ATOMS: atom_id res chain seq x y z
N MET A 1 -10.91 13.75 0.08
CA MET A 1 -10.28 14.05 -1.21
C MET A 1 -8.87 13.50 -1.26
N VAL A 2 -8.57 12.70 -2.26
CA VAL A 2 -7.25 12.09 -2.42
C VAL A 2 -6.31 13.07 -3.12
N VAL A 3 -5.13 13.27 -2.55
CA VAL A 3 -4.06 14.10 -3.13
C VAL A 3 -2.75 13.34 -3.10
N LYS A 4 -1.80 13.74 -3.96
CA LYS A 4 -0.43 13.22 -3.91
C LYS A 4 0.34 13.97 -2.84
N VAL A 5 1.14 13.22 -2.07
CA VAL A 5 2.00 13.76 -1.00
C VAL A 5 3.41 13.21 -1.15
N THR A 6 4.30 13.61 -0.27
CA THR A 6 5.70 13.19 -0.29
C THR A 6 5.93 12.00 0.63
N TYR A 7 7.05 11.31 0.42
CA TYR A 7 7.53 10.29 1.36
C TYR A 7 7.74 10.87 2.75
N GLU A 8 8.30 12.08 2.85
CA GLU A 8 8.57 12.77 4.11
C GLU A 8 7.29 13.04 4.91
N GLU A 9 6.17 13.30 4.23
CA GLU A 9 4.86 13.45 4.86
C GLU A 9 4.26 12.10 5.28
N THR A 10 4.60 11.03 4.59
CA THR A 10 4.09 9.67 4.82
C THR A 10 4.86 8.95 5.92
N TYR A 11 6.19 9.12 5.96
CA TYR A 11 7.08 8.36 6.84
C TYR A 11 6.68 8.39 8.32
N PRO A 12 6.37 9.56 8.93
CA PRO A 12 6.01 9.60 10.35
C PRO A 12 4.75 8.77 10.66
N ILE A 13 3.81 8.74 9.73
CA ILE A 13 2.58 7.97 9.91
C ILE A 13 2.88 6.48 9.85
N TRP A 14 3.67 6.04 8.87
CA TRP A 14 4.09 4.64 8.77
C TRP A 14 4.86 4.21 10.02
N LYS A 15 5.84 4.99 10.45
CA LYS A 15 6.70 4.66 11.58
C LYS A 15 5.94 4.61 12.89
N ASN A 16 5.06 5.57 13.13
CA ASN A 16 4.44 5.74 14.44
C ASN A 16 3.09 5.01 14.58
N TYR A 17 2.40 4.75 13.47
CA TYR A 17 1.02 4.24 13.52
C TYR A 17 0.82 2.92 12.79
N LEU A 18 1.39 2.74 11.60
CA LEU A 18 1.22 1.50 10.85
C LEU A 18 2.19 0.41 11.29
N TRP A 19 3.47 0.77 11.44
CA TRP A 19 4.54 -0.17 11.79
C TRP A 19 5.32 0.28 13.03
N PRO A 20 4.64 0.50 14.18
CA PRO A 20 5.33 1.05 15.36
C PRO A 20 6.37 0.12 15.97
N ASN A 21 6.23 -1.19 15.73
CA ASN A 21 7.14 -2.21 16.27
C ASN A 21 8.14 -2.73 15.24
N ARG A 22 8.18 -2.11 14.06
CA ARG A 22 9.08 -2.53 12.99
C ARG A 22 10.52 -2.17 13.32
N THR A 23 11.43 -3.14 13.18
CA THR A 23 12.86 -2.97 13.41
C THR A 23 13.65 -2.71 12.13
N SER A 24 13.11 -3.17 10.97
CA SER A 24 13.75 -2.92 9.67
C SER A 24 13.52 -1.48 9.21
N THR A 25 14.41 -1.00 8.34
CA THR A 25 14.30 0.34 7.77
C THR A 25 13.04 0.48 6.91
N ILE A 26 12.39 1.64 7.03
CA ILE A 26 11.21 1.96 6.21
C ILE A 26 11.65 2.83 5.04
N GLU A 27 11.89 2.20 3.90
CA GLU A 27 12.29 2.89 2.67
C GLU A 27 11.06 3.43 1.92
N PRO A 28 11.23 4.39 0.99
CA PRO A 28 10.12 4.88 0.16
C PRO A 28 9.45 3.78 -0.67
N ASN A 29 10.22 2.82 -1.14
CA ASN A 29 9.76 1.64 -1.86
C ASN A 29 10.38 0.38 -1.22
N SER A 30 10.14 -0.79 -1.82
CA SER A 30 10.62 -2.06 -1.27
C SER A 30 11.07 -2.97 -2.41
N ALA A 31 12.14 -3.73 -2.15
CA ALA A 31 12.63 -4.73 -3.09
C ALA A 31 11.74 -5.97 -3.16
N MET A 32 10.77 -6.10 -2.28
CA MET A 32 9.89 -7.26 -2.18
C MET A 32 9.11 -7.49 -3.48
N CYS A 33 9.02 -8.74 -3.90
CA CYS A 33 8.28 -9.14 -5.10
C CYS A 33 6.96 -9.81 -4.74
N TYR A 34 6.04 -9.81 -5.70
CA TYR A 34 4.78 -10.53 -5.58
C TYR A 34 5.04 -12.03 -5.37
N LEU A 35 4.39 -12.58 -4.35
CA LEU A 35 4.49 -13.98 -3.92
C LEU A 35 5.86 -14.36 -3.34
N GLY A 36 6.71 -13.38 -3.06
CA GLY A 36 7.97 -13.58 -2.36
C GLY A 36 9.21 -13.26 -3.17
N GLY A 37 10.35 -13.27 -2.50
CA GLY A 37 11.62 -12.90 -3.10
C GLY A 37 11.84 -11.39 -3.14
N TYR A 38 13.02 -10.99 -3.60
CA TYR A 38 13.45 -9.59 -3.64
C TYR A 38 14.10 -9.28 -4.97
N ASN A 39 13.87 -8.08 -5.48
CA ASN A 39 14.54 -7.57 -6.68
C ASN A 39 14.90 -6.10 -6.44
N MET A 40 16.19 -5.81 -6.48
CA MET A 40 16.69 -4.44 -6.19
C MET A 40 16.25 -3.42 -7.25
N PHE A 41 15.83 -3.86 -8.44
CA PHE A 41 15.24 -2.95 -9.42
C PHE A 41 14.06 -2.18 -8.82
N ASN A 42 13.25 -2.84 -7.98
CA ASN A 42 12.07 -2.21 -7.37
C ASN A 42 12.43 -1.01 -6.50
N MET A 43 13.66 -0.97 -5.97
CA MET A 43 14.14 0.13 -5.12
C MET A 43 14.49 1.38 -5.93
N SER A 44 14.64 1.25 -7.24
CA SER A 44 15.00 2.37 -8.11
C SER A 44 13.79 3.00 -8.81
N THR A 45 12.61 2.43 -8.66
CA THR A 45 11.40 2.99 -9.27
C THR A 45 10.88 4.16 -8.42
N GLU A 46 10.23 5.11 -9.08
CA GLU A 46 9.67 6.29 -8.40
C GLU A 46 8.33 5.94 -7.79
N PRO A 47 8.21 5.89 -6.45
CA PRO A 47 6.92 5.61 -5.82
C PRO A 47 6.02 6.84 -5.83
N THR A 48 4.72 6.60 -5.82
CA THR A 48 3.71 7.65 -5.67
C THR A 48 3.04 7.48 -4.30
N PHE A 49 2.94 8.58 -3.56
CA PHE A 49 2.31 8.58 -2.25
C PHE A 49 0.99 9.35 -2.32
N PHE A 50 -0.04 8.80 -1.69
CA PHE A 50 -1.38 9.37 -1.66
C PHE A 50 -1.81 9.62 -0.22
N ALA A 51 -2.54 10.71 0.00
CA ALA A 51 -3.21 10.99 1.25
C ALA A 51 -4.67 11.36 0.99
N TYR A 52 -5.54 10.96 1.91
CA TYR A 52 -6.91 11.44 1.92
C TYR A 52 -7.01 12.56 2.95
N ILE A 53 -7.45 13.73 2.50
CA ILE A 53 -7.49 14.94 3.33
C ILE A 53 -8.92 15.20 3.79
N VAL A 54 -9.08 15.40 5.10
CA VAL A 54 -10.34 15.81 5.74
C VAL A 54 -10.02 17.01 6.65
N ASP A 55 -10.68 18.13 6.44
CA ASP A 55 -10.50 19.35 7.24
C ASP A 55 -9.01 19.73 7.40
N ASP A 56 -8.28 19.75 6.27
CA ASP A 56 -6.85 20.06 6.19
C ASP A 56 -5.92 19.08 6.93
N LYS A 57 -6.45 17.93 7.35
CA LYS A 57 -5.67 16.88 8.02
C LYS A 57 -5.60 15.62 7.18
N ILE A 58 -4.49 14.89 7.32
CA ILE A 58 -4.35 13.58 6.70
C ILE A 58 -5.18 12.58 7.48
N ALA A 59 -6.21 12.03 6.83
CA ALA A 59 -7.07 11.01 7.41
C ALA A 59 -6.57 9.60 7.11
N GLY A 60 -5.86 9.42 6.01
CA GLY A 60 -5.30 8.13 5.61
C GLY A 60 -4.26 8.30 4.52
N ILE A 61 -3.47 7.25 4.31
CA ILE A 61 -2.38 7.22 3.33
C ILE A 61 -2.29 5.87 2.63
N ASN A 62 -1.69 5.87 1.45
CA ASN A 62 -1.24 4.68 0.75
C ASN A 62 -0.12 5.07 -0.21
N SER A 63 0.61 4.08 -0.70
CA SER A 63 1.61 4.31 -1.74
C SER A 63 1.56 3.22 -2.79
N GLY A 64 2.18 3.48 -3.93
CA GLY A 64 2.34 2.49 -4.98
C GLY A 64 3.66 2.67 -5.70
N HIS A 65 4.23 1.58 -6.19
CA HIS A 65 5.41 1.61 -7.04
C HIS A 65 5.42 0.45 -8.04
N LEU A 66 6.02 0.71 -9.19
CA LEU A 66 6.12 -0.27 -10.25
C LEU A 66 7.26 -1.26 -9.95
N CYS A 67 7.01 -2.54 -10.17
CA CYS A 67 8.00 -3.61 -10.09
C CYS A 67 8.46 -3.98 -11.50
N ASN A 68 9.62 -4.64 -11.62
CA ASN A 68 10.27 -4.88 -12.90
C ASN A 68 9.51 -5.80 -13.87
N ASN A 69 8.51 -6.51 -13.40
CA ASN A 69 7.66 -7.38 -14.22
C ASN A 69 6.30 -6.73 -14.56
N GLN A 70 6.24 -5.40 -14.50
CA GLN A 70 5.00 -4.62 -14.74
C GLN A 70 3.90 -4.91 -13.73
N HIS A 71 4.26 -5.40 -12.56
CA HIS A 71 3.37 -5.49 -11.42
C HIS A 71 3.48 -4.20 -10.61
N TYR A 72 2.36 -3.72 -10.10
CA TYR A 72 2.33 -2.50 -9.29
C TYR A 72 1.99 -2.86 -7.85
N ARG A 73 2.85 -2.51 -6.91
CA ARG A 73 2.61 -2.79 -5.50
C ARG A 73 1.86 -1.64 -4.83
N SER A 74 0.77 -1.96 -4.16
CA SER A 74 0.13 -1.08 -3.18
C SER A 74 0.76 -1.35 -1.82
N ARG A 75 1.24 -0.31 -1.14
CA ARG A 75 2.05 -0.49 0.08
C ARG A 75 1.73 0.56 1.13
N GLY A 76 1.50 0.09 2.35
CA GLY A 76 1.40 0.98 3.51
C GLY A 76 0.06 1.66 3.67
N LEU A 77 -1.03 1.01 3.29
CA LEU A 77 -2.38 1.52 3.48
C LEU A 77 -2.68 1.68 4.97
N PHE A 78 -3.03 2.89 5.38
CA PHE A 78 -3.40 3.19 6.75
C PHE A 78 -4.45 4.30 6.78
N VAL A 79 -5.46 4.13 7.64
CA VAL A 79 -6.48 5.15 7.92
C VAL A 79 -6.55 5.31 9.43
N PHE A 80 -6.49 6.56 9.91
CA PHE A 80 -6.60 6.84 11.34
C PHE A 80 -7.97 6.40 11.86
N ASP A 81 -8.03 5.89 13.09
CA ASP A 81 -9.23 5.29 13.70
C ASP A 81 -10.46 6.19 13.60
N GLU A 82 -10.28 7.48 13.85
CA GLU A 82 -11.38 8.45 13.84
C GLU A 82 -12.03 8.65 12.47
N TYR A 83 -11.33 8.23 11.39
CA TYR A 83 -11.81 8.36 10.02
C TYR A 83 -12.19 7.02 9.38
N ARG A 84 -12.09 5.91 10.11
CA ARG A 84 -12.42 4.59 9.58
C ARG A 84 -13.93 4.45 9.32
N ARG A 85 -14.29 3.46 8.48
CA ARG A 85 -15.66 3.14 8.07
C ARG A 85 -16.34 4.23 7.25
N ARG A 86 -15.55 5.06 6.58
CA ARG A 86 -16.04 6.13 5.68
C ARG A 86 -15.63 5.88 4.22
N GLY A 87 -15.08 4.71 3.91
CA GLY A 87 -14.63 4.39 2.55
C GLY A 87 -13.32 5.04 2.14
N ILE A 88 -12.59 5.66 3.07
CA ILE A 88 -11.33 6.37 2.77
C ILE A 88 -10.26 5.41 2.25
N GLY A 89 -10.10 4.25 2.88
CA GLY A 89 -9.15 3.24 2.41
C GLY A 89 -9.45 2.77 1.00
N THR A 90 -10.71 2.57 0.67
CA THR A 90 -11.12 2.20 -0.69
C THR A 90 -10.79 3.29 -1.69
N GLN A 91 -11.01 4.56 -1.36
CA GLN A 91 -10.66 5.68 -2.23
C GLN A 91 -9.15 5.78 -2.46
N LEU A 92 -8.35 5.53 -1.44
CA LEU A 92 -6.89 5.49 -1.57
C LEU A 92 -6.44 4.35 -2.47
N LEU A 93 -7.05 3.17 -2.36
CA LEU A 93 -6.75 2.04 -3.24
C LEU A 93 -7.15 2.31 -4.68
N LEU A 94 -8.31 2.91 -4.91
CA LEU A 94 -8.75 3.25 -6.26
C LEU A 94 -7.79 4.25 -6.91
N ALA A 95 -7.30 5.24 -6.18
CA ALA A 95 -6.28 6.17 -6.69
C ALA A 95 -4.98 5.45 -7.05
N THR A 96 -4.56 4.50 -6.22
CA THR A 96 -3.37 3.68 -6.46
C THR A 96 -3.54 2.81 -7.71
N ILE A 97 -4.70 2.21 -7.89
CA ILE A 97 -5.02 1.41 -9.08
C ILE A 97 -4.97 2.26 -10.35
N GLU A 98 -5.53 3.47 -10.31
CA GLU A 98 -5.47 4.38 -11.46
C GLU A 98 -4.03 4.78 -11.79
N GLN A 99 -3.21 5.03 -10.78
CA GLN A 99 -1.79 5.31 -10.98
C GLN A 99 -1.07 4.10 -11.61
N ALA A 100 -1.40 2.90 -11.16
CA ALA A 100 -0.85 1.67 -11.73
C ALA A 100 -1.14 1.56 -13.23
N LYS A 101 -2.37 1.85 -13.63
CA LYS A 101 -2.77 1.85 -15.05
C LYS A 101 -2.01 2.90 -15.84
N THR A 102 -1.85 4.10 -15.29
CA THR A 102 -1.11 5.19 -15.91
C THR A 102 0.35 4.81 -16.17
N GLU A 103 0.95 4.04 -15.26
CA GLU A 103 2.34 3.57 -15.39
C GLU A 103 2.48 2.30 -16.23
N GLY A 104 1.40 1.80 -16.81
CA GLY A 104 1.44 0.65 -17.72
C GLY A 104 1.49 -0.70 -17.03
N ALA A 105 1.10 -0.78 -15.76
CA ALA A 105 1.08 -2.04 -15.03
C ALA A 105 -0.02 -2.95 -15.55
N THR A 106 0.22 -4.26 -15.50
CA THR A 106 -0.75 -5.29 -15.90
C THR A 106 -1.48 -5.90 -14.71
N MET A 107 -0.95 -5.72 -13.51
CA MET A 107 -1.50 -6.26 -12.28
C MET A 107 -1.10 -5.38 -11.11
N CYS A 108 -2.02 -5.20 -10.16
CA CYS A 108 -1.72 -4.59 -8.88
C CYS A 108 -1.70 -5.68 -7.81
N TRP A 109 -0.78 -5.56 -6.84
CA TRP A 109 -0.68 -6.53 -5.76
C TRP A 109 -0.36 -5.84 -4.44
N SER A 110 -0.55 -6.55 -3.36
CA SER A 110 -0.17 -6.07 -2.04
C SER A 110 0.11 -7.25 -1.11
N TYR A 111 0.68 -6.93 0.05
CA TYR A 111 0.92 -7.88 1.12
C TYR A 111 0.30 -7.33 2.41
N PRO A 112 -1.05 -7.17 2.44
CA PRO A 112 -1.71 -6.54 3.56
C PRO A 112 -1.75 -7.42 4.80
N ARG A 113 -1.85 -6.75 5.95
CA ARG A 113 -2.22 -7.41 7.19
C ARG A 113 -3.68 -7.85 7.13
N GLN A 114 -4.02 -8.82 7.97
CA GLN A 114 -5.36 -9.38 8.02
C GLN A 114 -6.43 -8.32 8.27
N ASP A 115 -6.16 -7.33 9.11
CA ASP A 115 -7.12 -6.26 9.42
C ASP A 115 -7.32 -5.27 8.26
N SER A 116 -6.38 -5.18 7.31
CA SER A 116 -6.52 -4.35 6.11
C SER A 116 -7.15 -5.10 4.94
N TRP A 117 -7.20 -6.43 4.99
CA TRP A 117 -7.68 -7.27 3.89
C TRP A 117 -9.09 -6.91 3.43
N ARG A 118 -9.99 -6.58 4.36
CA ARG A 118 -11.37 -6.21 4.02
C ARG A 118 -11.43 -5.07 3.01
N THR A 119 -10.57 -4.06 3.16
CA THR A 119 -10.51 -2.91 2.24
C THR A 119 -10.02 -3.33 0.87
N TYR A 120 -8.97 -4.16 0.81
CA TYR A 120 -8.48 -4.70 -0.46
C TYR A 120 -9.54 -5.56 -1.16
N LYS A 121 -10.23 -6.40 -0.41
CA LYS A 121 -11.31 -7.24 -0.95
C LYS A 121 -12.41 -6.39 -1.58
N LYS A 122 -12.81 -5.31 -0.91
CA LYS A 122 -13.82 -4.38 -1.46
C LYS A 122 -13.38 -3.74 -2.76
N ALA A 123 -12.09 -3.49 -2.93
CA ALA A 123 -11.55 -2.91 -4.16
C ALA A 123 -11.39 -3.94 -5.29
N GLY A 124 -11.71 -5.21 -5.03
CA GLY A 124 -11.68 -6.28 -6.03
C GLY A 124 -10.47 -7.18 -5.99
N PHE A 125 -9.56 -7.00 -5.03
CA PHE A 125 -8.39 -7.86 -4.88
C PHE A 125 -8.80 -9.26 -4.44
N ILE A 126 -8.02 -10.26 -4.85
CA ILE A 126 -8.24 -11.68 -4.56
C ILE A 126 -7.04 -12.18 -3.76
N LEU A 127 -7.31 -12.90 -2.65
CA LEU A 127 -6.25 -13.55 -1.88
C LEU A 127 -5.55 -14.61 -2.72
N GLN A 128 -4.21 -14.63 -2.64
CA GLN A 128 -3.38 -15.59 -3.35
C GLN A 128 -2.66 -16.56 -2.42
N THR A 129 -2.56 -16.24 -1.12
CA THR A 129 -1.92 -17.08 -0.12
C THR A 129 -2.73 -17.04 1.18
N ASP A 130 -2.42 -17.98 2.09
CA ASP A 130 -2.90 -17.91 3.46
C ASP A 130 -2.20 -16.78 4.21
N PHE A 131 -2.80 -16.32 5.30
CA PHE A 131 -2.15 -15.36 6.19
C PHE A 131 -1.06 -16.07 6.99
N LYS A 132 0.12 -15.45 7.01
CA LYS A 132 1.29 -15.95 7.74
C LYS A 132 1.88 -14.83 8.59
N GLU A 133 2.41 -15.21 9.74
CA GLU A 133 3.02 -14.23 10.65
C GLU A 133 4.41 -13.83 10.18
N ASP A 134 4.70 -12.53 10.23
CA ASP A 134 6.03 -11.97 10.04
C ASP A 134 6.21 -10.76 10.98
N GLU A 135 7.26 -9.92 10.80
CA GLU A 135 7.52 -8.82 11.73
C GLU A 135 6.40 -7.77 11.76
N THR A 136 5.57 -7.67 10.72
CA THR A 136 4.49 -6.68 10.64
C THR A 136 3.12 -7.26 11.04
N GLY A 137 3.06 -8.54 11.43
CA GLY A 137 1.83 -9.23 11.84
C GLY A 137 1.43 -10.35 10.88
N LEU A 138 0.15 -10.67 10.84
CA LEU A 138 -0.39 -11.69 9.93
C LEU A 138 -0.65 -11.05 8.57
N ASN A 139 0.07 -11.49 7.55
CA ASN A 139 0.03 -10.96 6.20
C ASN A 139 -0.25 -12.04 5.16
N ALA A 140 -0.87 -11.65 4.05
CA ALA A 140 -1.10 -12.51 2.90
C ALA A 140 -0.94 -11.72 1.60
N TYR A 141 -0.54 -12.40 0.54
CA TYR A 141 -0.50 -11.78 -0.79
C TYR A 141 -1.90 -11.72 -1.38
N CYS A 142 -2.19 -10.62 -2.05
CA CYS A 142 -3.41 -10.45 -2.83
C CYS A 142 -3.08 -9.72 -4.13
N SER A 143 -3.95 -9.87 -5.13
CA SER A 143 -3.73 -9.26 -6.44
C SER A 143 -5.03 -8.87 -7.12
N LEU A 144 -4.89 -7.94 -8.08
CA LEU A 144 -5.97 -7.46 -8.93
C LEU A 144 -5.44 -7.33 -10.35
N ALA A 145 -6.03 -8.04 -11.30
CA ALA A 145 -5.71 -7.87 -12.72
C ALA A 145 -6.20 -6.51 -13.22
N LEU A 146 -5.38 -5.82 -13.98
CA LEU A 146 -5.71 -4.49 -14.52
C LEU A 146 -6.14 -4.56 -16.00
#